data_c0d0f9308bf669db61adfd2dd03c8ecb
#
_entry.id   c0d0f9308bf669db61adfd2dd03c8ecb
#
_cell.length_a   1.000
_cell.length_b   1.000
_cell.length_c   1.000
_cell.angle_alpha   90.00
_cell.angle_beta   90.00
_cell.angle_gamma   90.00
#
_symmetry.space_group_name_H-M   'P 1'
#
loop_
_entity.id
_entity.type
_entity.pdbx_description
1 polymer ?
#
loop_
_entity_poly.entity_id
_entity_poly.type
_entity_poly.pdbx_seq_one_letter_code
_entity_poly.pdbx_strand_id
1 'polypeptide(L)'
;MLKAKAAKVLALMVLTFAAATSAQAFEKPVLIAEQGSFAAGGTVIKSAGSFNYSVSSDQSGQSLHGDHAYVFYQKPAKAHKYPLVFLHGAGQSAKTWETTPDGRDGFQNIFLGKGYSTYLIDQPRRGRAGQSAVAENISAATYDQLWFSNFRLGNWPDFFE
;
A
#
# COMPACT_ATOMS: atom_id res chain seq x y z
N MET A 1 -42.20 -5.19 -31.17
CA MET A 1 -42.10 -4.62 -29.82
C MET A 1 -40.88 -5.08 -29.00
N LEU A 2 -40.40 -6.32 -29.20
CA LEU A 2 -39.19 -6.80 -28.44
C LEU A 2 -37.88 -6.08 -28.78
N LYS A 3 -37.65 -5.73 -30.07
CA LYS A 3 -36.41 -5.05 -30.51
C LYS A 3 -36.25 -3.64 -29.95
N ALA A 4 -37.33 -2.90 -29.72
CA ALA A 4 -37.27 -1.56 -29.15
C ALA A 4 -36.99 -1.55 -27.62
N LYS A 5 -37.39 -2.62 -26.91
CA LYS A 5 -37.08 -2.77 -25.47
C LYS A 5 -35.62 -3.12 -25.23
N ALA A 6 -35.02 -3.97 -26.08
CA ALA A 6 -33.62 -4.34 -26.00
C ALA A 6 -32.67 -3.14 -26.23
N ALA A 7 -32.98 -2.29 -27.19
CA ALA A 7 -32.22 -1.08 -27.48
C ALA A 7 -32.23 -0.05 -26.33
N LYS A 8 -33.40 0.09 -25.64
CA LYS A 8 -33.52 0.97 -24.47
C LYS A 8 -32.73 0.46 -23.24
N VAL A 9 -32.72 -0.85 -23.03
CA VAL A 9 -31.96 -1.47 -21.93
C VAL A 9 -30.45 -1.36 -22.19
N LEU A 10 -30.00 -1.55 -23.44
CA LEU A 10 -28.60 -1.40 -23.80
C LEU A 10 -28.13 0.06 -23.68
N ALA A 11 -28.95 1.03 -24.08
CA ALA A 11 -28.67 2.46 -23.93
C ALA A 11 -28.57 2.87 -22.44
N LEU A 12 -29.44 2.30 -21.58
CA LEU A 12 -29.40 2.58 -20.14
C LEU A 12 -28.16 1.95 -19.45
N MET A 13 -27.73 0.75 -19.87
CA MET A 13 -26.47 0.14 -19.36
C MET A 13 -25.22 0.91 -19.80
N VAL A 14 -25.19 1.48 -21.01
CA VAL A 14 -24.05 2.28 -21.47
C VAL A 14 -24.00 3.62 -20.73
N LEU A 15 -25.14 4.24 -20.40
CA LEU A 15 -25.15 5.48 -19.60
C LEU A 15 -24.72 5.28 -18.14
N THR A 16 -25.01 4.13 -17.53
CA THR A 16 -24.59 3.86 -16.16
C THR A 16 -23.10 3.52 -16.04
N PHE A 17 -22.45 3.03 -17.10
CA PHE A 17 -21.00 2.79 -17.10
C PHE A 17 -20.17 4.06 -17.34
N ALA A 18 -20.73 5.09 -17.96
CA ALA A 18 -20.04 6.35 -18.22
C ALA A 18 -20.00 7.32 -17.02
N ALA A 19 -20.74 7.03 -15.94
CA ALA A 19 -20.81 7.90 -14.76
C ALA A 19 -19.80 7.53 -13.65
N ALA A 20 -18.96 6.50 -13.84
CA ALA A 20 -18.12 5.95 -12.77
C ALA A 20 -16.62 6.26 -12.86
N THR A 21 -16.19 7.19 -13.69
CA THR A 21 -14.77 7.54 -13.78
C THR A 21 -14.53 9.05 -13.79
N SER A 22 -14.93 9.72 -12.73
CA SER A 22 -14.22 10.93 -12.34
C SER A 22 -13.17 10.56 -11.30
N ALA A 23 -12.12 9.84 -11.72
CA ALA A 23 -10.86 9.92 -11.00
C ALA A 23 -10.49 11.41 -11.01
N GLN A 24 -10.58 12.08 -9.88
CA GLN A 24 -10.06 13.44 -9.74
C GLN A 24 -8.56 13.35 -9.90
N ALA A 25 -8.11 13.48 -11.16
CA ALA A 25 -6.70 13.72 -11.43
C ALA A 25 -6.29 15.00 -10.71
N PHE A 26 -5.05 15.09 -10.27
CA PHE A 26 -4.47 16.33 -9.79
C PHE A 26 -4.84 17.48 -10.73
N GLU A 27 -5.26 18.60 -10.18
CA GLU A 27 -5.47 19.81 -10.99
C GLU A 27 -4.20 20.22 -11.75
N LYS A 28 -3.04 19.83 -11.25
CA LYS A 28 -1.73 20.07 -11.87
C LYS A 28 -0.81 18.87 -11.68
N PRO A 29 -0.04 18.46 -12.73
CA PRO A 29 0.96 17.40 -12.61
C PRO A 29 2.00 17.73 -11.54
N VAL A 30 2.42 16.74 -10.76
CA VAL A 30 3.53 16.85 -9.81
C VAL A 30 4.82 16.41 -10.49
N LEU A 31 5.79 17.32 -10.61
CA LEU A 31 7.12 17.00 -11.11
C LEU A 31 7.93 16.34 -9.98
N ILE A 32 8.25 15.07 -10.14
CA ILE A 32 9.07 14.29 -9.22
C ILE A 32 10.54 14.40 -9.64
N ALA A 33 11.39 14.92 -8.76
CA ALA A 33 12.83 15.02 -8.99
C ALA A 33 13.54 13.70 -8.66
N GLU A 34 13.05 12.97 -7.67
CA GLU A 34 13.65 11.71 -7.22
C GLU A 34 12.56 10.80 -6.66
N GLN A 35 12.67 9.51 -6.97
CA GLN A 35 11.88 8.46 -6.35
C GLN A 35 12.67 7.15 -6.27
N GLY A 36 12.30 6.30 -5.33
CA GLY A 36 12.95 5.02 -5.16
C GLY A 36 12.42 4.25 -3.97
N SER A 37 13.14 3.19 -3.63
CA SER A 37 12.82 2.39 -2.44
C SER A 37 14.10 1.84 -1.82
N PHE A 38 14.01 1.51 -0.54
CA PHE A 38 15.08 0.85 0.19
C PHE A 38 14.52 -0.01 1.32
N ALA A 39 15.34 -0.95 1.80
CA ALA A 39 15.06 -1.70 3.02
C ALA A 39 15.69 -0.99 4.22
N ALA A 40 14.97 -0.94 5.34
CA ALA A 40 15.47 -0.32 6.58
C ALA A 40 15.40 -1.31 7.75
N GLY A 41 16.48 -1.35 8.55
CA GLY A 41 16.61 -2.29 9.67
C GLY A 41 16.75 -3.74 9.20
N GLY A 42 16.16 -4.65 9.96
CA GLY A 42 16.17 -6.08 9.65
C GLY A 42 17.15 -6.89 10.49
N THR A 43 17.08 -8.20 10.30
CA THR A 43 17.90 -9.20 10.98
C THR A 43 18.68 -10.03 9.96
N VAL A 44 19.93 -10.29 10.25
CA VAL A 44 20.77 -11.22 9.47
C VAL A 44 21.09 -12.41 10.36
N ILE A 45 20.60 -13.59 9.97
CA ILE A 45 20.93 -14.86 10.63
C ILE A 45 21.99 -15.56 9.76
N LYS A 46 23.10 -15.95 10.38
CA LYS A 46 24.17 -16.69 9.73
C LYS A 46 24.23 -18.11 10.27
N SER A 47 24.16 -19.08 9.38
CA SER A 47 24.34 -20.49 9.73
C SER A 47 25.84 -20.81 9.91
N ALA A 48 26.15 -21.65 10.87
CA ALA A 48 27.52 -22.12 11.09
C ALA A 48 28.02 -22.95 9.89
N GLY A 49 29.34 -23.08 9.78
CA GLY A 49 29.97 -23.86 8.71
C GLY A 49 30.41 -23.02 7.53
N SER A 50 30.73 -23.69 6.42
CA SER A 50 31.16 -23.07 5.17
C SER A 50 30.21 -23.40 4.05
N PHE A 51 29.87 -22.41 3.24
CA PHE A 51 28.98 -22.59 2.10
C PHE A 51 29.67 -23.46 1.01
N ASN A 52 28.93 -24.45 0.51
CA ASN A 52 29.36 -25.28 -0.62
C ASN A 52 28.36 -25.10 -1.78
N TYR A 53 28.81 -24.44 -2.85
CA TYR A 53 27.97 -24.16 -4.03
C TYR A 53 27.55 -25.44 -4.77
N SER A 54 28.25 -26.57 -4.61
CA SER A 54 27.87 -27.85 -5.21
C SER A 54 26.67 -28.52 -4.50
N VAL A 55 26.35 -28.08 -3.28
CA VAL A 55 25.24 -28.56 -2.46
C VAL A 55 24.52 -27.34 -1.87
N SER A 56 23.99 -26.50 -2.74
CA SER A 56 23.39 -25.22 -2.35
C SER A 56 22.13 -25.33 -1.48
N SER A 57 21.53 -26.53 -1.38
CA SER A 57 20.42 -26.83 -0.46
C SER A 57 20.87 -27.02 1.00
N ASP A 58 22.16 -27.26 1.26
CA ASP A 58 22.69 -27.27 2.62
C ASP A 58 22.75 -25.84 3.17
N GLN A 59 22.28 -25.65 4.39
CA GLN A 59 22.24 -24.33 5.03
C GLN A 59 23.58 -23.89 5.62
N SER A 60 24.58 -24.76 5.65
CA SER A 60 25.91 -24.47 6.24
C SER A 60 26.56 -23.25 5.59
N GLY A 61 26.99 -22.30 6.40
CA GLY A 61 27.67 -21.07 5.96
C GLY A 61 26.78 -20.08 5.19
N GLN A 62 25.48 -20.32 5.10
CA GLN A 62 24.52 -19.41 4.43
C GLN A 62 24.07 -18.27 5.34
N SER A 63 23.55 -17.20 4.75
CA SER A 63 22.97 -16.06 5.46
C SER A 63 21.54 -15.85 5.02
N LEU A 64 20.66 -15.64 5.99
CA LEU A 64 19.25 -15.30 5.79
C LEU A 64 19.03 -13.86 6.22
N HIS A 65 18.43 -13.05 5.35
CA HIS A 65 18.06 -11.67 5.60
C HIS A 65 16.54 -11.56 5.67
N GLY A 66 16.01 -10.94 6.74
CA GLY A 66 14.57 -10.76 6.92
C GLY A 66 14.25 -9.66 7.92
N ASP A 67 12.96 -9.52 8.23
CA ASP A 67 12.42 -8.58 9.24
C ASP A 67 12.83 -7.10 9.00
N HIS A 68 13.11 -6.72 7.76
CA HIS A 68 13.29 -5.32 7.38
C HIS A 68 11.96 -4.63 7.07
N ALA A 69 11.92 -3.33 7.25
CA ALA A 69 10.87 -2.49 6.70
C ALA A 69 11.18 -2.20 5.22
N TYR A 70 10.14 -2.08 4.39
CA TYR A 70 10.25 -1.57 3.02
C TYR A 70 9.83 -0.11 3.01
N VAL A 71 10.64 0.75 2.42
CA VAL A 71 10.37 2.19 2.30
C VAL A 71 10.31 2.56 0.82
N PHE A 72 9.17 3.12 0.39
CA PHE A 72 9.03 3.77 -0.90
C PHE A 72 9.01 5.28 -0.70
N TYR A 73 9.75 6.03 -1.52
CA TYR A 73 9.77 7.49 -1.40
C TYR A 73 9.64 8.21 -2.73
N GLN A 74 9.10 9.42 -2.66
CA GLN A 74 9.04 10.38 -3.76
C GLN A 74 9.38 11.78 -3.25
N LYS A 75 10.19 12.51 -4.02
CA LYS A 75 10.60 13.89 -3.73
C LYS A 75 10.18 14.79 -4.89
N PRO A 76 9.30 15.76 -4.67
CA PRO A 76 8.94 16.72 -5.71
C PRO A 76 10.11 17.69 -6.00
N ALA A 77 10.16 18.23 -7.21
CA ALA A 77 11.25 19.10 -7.66
C ALA A 77 11.44 20.36 -6.80
N LYS A 78 10.37 20.82 -6.17
CA LYS A 78 10.40 21.94 -5.19
C LYS A 78 9.91 21.44 -3.85
N ALA A 79 10.75 20.63 -3.19
CA ALA A 79 10.41 20.02 -1.92
C ALA A 79 10.57 20.98 -0.73
N HIS A 80 9.64 20.88 0.22
CA HIS A 80 9.83 21.44 1.56
C HIS A 80 11.05 20.82 2.25
N LYS A 81 11.63 21.53 3.20
CA LYS A 81 12.83 21.09 3.95
C LYS A 81 12.64 19.75 4.65
N TYR A 82 11.48 19.54 5.25
CA TYR A 82 11.19 18.32 6.02
C TYR A 82 10.24 17.42 5.25
N PRO A 83 10.57 16.12 5.14
CA PRO A 83 9.69 15.14 4.52
C PRO A 83 8.57 14.73 5.48
N LEU A 84 7.57 14.04 4.94
CA LEU A 84 6.55 13.33 5.68
C LEU A 84 6.81 11.82 5.60
N VAL A 85 6.72 11.17 6.73
CA VAL A 85 6.85 9.72 6.86
C VAL A 85 5.49 9.15 7.26
N PHE A 86 4.99 8.20 6.49
CA PHE A 86 3.68 7.58 6.68
C PHE A 86 3.84 6.15 7.19
N LEU A 87 3.36 5.93 8.40
CA LEU A 87 3.28 4.60 9.03
C LEU A 87 1.83 4.12 9.00
N HIS A 88 1.62 2.91 8.52
CA HIS A 88 0.29 2.29 8.54
C HIS A 88 -0.08 1.74 9.93
N GLY A 89 -1.38 1.50 10.16
CA GLY A 89 -1.89 0.90 11.38
C GLY A 89 -1.73 -0.62 11.44
N ALA A 90 -2.17 -1.19 12.54
CA ALA A 90 -2.17 -2.65 12.76
C ALA A 90 -2.94 -3.37 11.66
N GLY A 91 -2.36 -4.43 11.11
CA GLY A 91 -2.97 -5.24 10.06
C GLY A 91 -3.02 -4.60 8.67
N GLN A 92 -2.52 -3.39 8.51
CA GLN A 92 -2.52 -2.63 7.25
C GLN A 92 -1.17 -2.71 6.51
N SER A 93 -1.05 -1.93 5.44
CA SER A 93 0.18 -1.70 4.68
C SER A 93 0.23 -0.24 4.22
N ALA A 94 1.33 0.16 3.58
CA ALA A 94 1.49 1.49 2.99
C ALA A 94 0.37 1.87 2.01
N LYS A 95 -0.34 0.89 1.43
CA LYS A 95 -1.52 1.10 0.57
C LYS A 95 -2.57 2.03 1.20
N THR A 96 -2.68 2.03 2.52
CA THR A 96 -3.60 2.93 3.27
C THR A 96 -3.41 4.41 2.92
N TRP A 97 -2.20 4.82 2.55
CA TRP A 97 -1.83 6.21 2.28
C TRP A 97 -1.86 6.58 0.79
N GLU A 98 -1.99 5.59 -0.09
CA GLU A 98 -2.01 5.78 -1.54
C GLU A 98 -3.37 6.30 -2.02
N THR A 99 -3.99 5.63 -2.99
CA THR A 99 -5.34 5.99 -3.48
C THR A 99 -6.43 5.28 -2.69
N THR A 100 -7.58 5.94 -2.54
CA THR A 100 -8.78 5.34 -1.95
C THR A 100 -9.39 4.31 -2.90
N PRO A 101 -10.26 3.39 -2.42
CA PRO A 101 -10.90 2.38 -3.28
C PRO A 101 -11.76 2.96 -4.41
N ASP A 102 -12.32 4.14 -4.22
CA ASP A 102 -13.09 4.88 -5.23
C ASP A 102 -12.22 5.75 -6.16
N GLY A 103 -10.89 5.62 -6.07
CA GLY A 103 -9.93 6.26 -6.98
C GLY A 103 -9.52 7.69 -6.64
N ARG A 104 -9.98 8.25 -5.52
CA ARG A 104 -9.50 9.55 -5.06
C ARG A 104 -8.06 9.49 -4.58
N ASP A 105 -7.41 10.65 -4.55
CA ASP A 105 -6.06 10.79 -4.00
C ASP A 105 -6.04 10.47 -2.50
N GLY A 106 -5.08 9.63 -2.11
CA GLY A 106 -4.72 9.45 -0.72
C GLY A 106 -3.73 10.51 -0.24
N PHE A 107 -3.38 10.42 1.03
CA PHE A 107 -2.49 11.43 1.64
C PHE A 107 -1.13 11.52 0.97
N GLN A 108 -0.57 10.43 0.45
CA GLN A 108 0.67 10.46 -0.33
C GLN A 108 0.59 11.49 -1.45
N ASN A 109 -0.40 11.37 -2.31
CA ASN A 109 -0.59 12.24 -3.46
C ASN A 109 -0.91 13.68 -3.04
N ILE A 110 -1.82 13.85 -2.08
CA ILE A 110 -2.21 15.16 -1.55
C ILE A 110 -0.98 15.94 -1.06
N PHE A 111 -0.10 15.31 -0.29
CA PHE A 111 1.08 15.97 0.25
C PHE A 111 2.20 16.16 -0.77
N LEU A 112 2.35 15.23 -1.74
CA LEU A 112 3.23 15.46 -2.89
C LEU A 112 2.80 16.70 -3.68
N GLY A 113 1.50 16.85 -3.95
CA GLY A 113 0.94 18.03 -4.63
C GLY A 113 1.17 19.33 -3.86
N LYS A 114 1.29 19.26 -2.52
CA LYS A 114 1.64 20.38 -1.64
C LYS A 114 3.15 20.61 -1.50
N GLY A 115 4.01 19.85 -2.20
CA GLY A 115 5.45 20.02 -2.20
C GLY A 115 6.19 19.30 -1.06
N TYR A 116 5.57 18.34 -0.39
CA TYR A 116 6.28 17.52 0.60
C TYR A 116 6.88 16.28 -0.04
N SER A 117 8.13 15.96 0.31
CA SER A 117 8.66 14.62 0.07
C SER A 117 7.91 13.62 0.94
N THR A 118 7.51 12.50 0.38
CA THR A 118 6.73 11.45 1.08
C THR A 118 7.52 10.17 1.16
N TYR A 119 7.50 9.53 2.32
CA TYR A 119 8.08 8.23 2.58
C TYR A 119 7.00 7.31 3.14
N LEU A 120 6.67 6.27 2.40
CA LEU A 120 5.68 5.27 2.79
C LEU A 120 6.40 4.04 3.29
N ILE A 121 6.06 3.58 4.49
CA ILE A 121 6.72 2.46 5.14
C ILE A 121 5.75 1.28 5.25
N ASP A 122 6.16 0.14 4.69
CA ASP A 122 5.62 -1.15 5.08
C ASP A 122 6.46 -1.69 6.24
N GLN A 123 5.84 -1.89 7.38
CA GLN A 123 6.49 -2.46 8.57
C GLN A 123 6.92 -3.91 8.30
N PRO A 124 7.92 -4.44 9.03
CA PRO A 124 8.34 -5.83 8.88
C PRO A 124 7.15 -6.79 8.85
N ARG A 125 7.18 -7.74 7.93
CA ARG A 125 6.14 -8.77 7.72
C ARG A 125 4.79 -8.23 7.24
N ARG A 126 4.77 -7.00 6.67
CA ARG A 126 3.58 -6.36 6.10
C ARG A 126 3.86 -5.88 4.67
N GLY A 127 2.81 -5.84 3.85
CA GLY A 127 2.89 -5.31 2.49
C GLY A 127 4.07 -5.84 1.70
N ARG A 128 4.92 -4.95 1.22
CA ARG A 128 6.14 -5.26 0.46
C ARG A 128 7.32 -5.71 1.33
N ALA A 129 7.21 -5.62 2.66
CA ALA A 129 8.19 -6.07 3.64
C ALA A 129 7.85 -7.48 4.17
N GLY A 130 7.37 -8.38 3.32
CA GLY A 130 6.83 -9.68 3.70
C GLY A 130 7.84 -10.73 4.19
N GLN A 131 9.16 -10.52 3.99
CA GLN A 131 10.18 -11.51 4.36
C GLN A 131 10.44 -11.52 5.87
N SER A 132 10.44 -12.73 6.45
CA SER A 132 10.78 -12.96 7.85
C SER A 132 12.07 -13.78 7.96
N ALA A 133 12.88 -13.49 8.99
CA ALA A 133 14.08 -14.27 9.32
C ALA A 133 13.76 -15.47 10.25
N VAL A 134 12.55 -15.56 10.75
CA VAL A 134 12.08 -16.67 11.60
C VAL A 134 10.76 -17.23 11.07
N ALA A 135 10.55 -18.53 11.28
CA ALA A 135 9.26 -19.15 10.99
C ALA A 135 8.19 -18.55 11.90
N GLU A 136 7.11 -18.06 11.32
CA GLU A 136 6.04 -17.40 12.06
C GLU A 136 4.69 -17.56 11.35
N ASN A 137 3.64 -17.66 12.16
CA ASN A 137 2.27 -17.59 11.68
C ASN A 137 1.84 -16.14 11.61
N ILE A 138 1.54 -15.67 10.38
CA ILE A 138 0.92 -14.36 10.18
C ILE A 138 -0.56 -14.52 10.51
N SER A 139 -1.03 -13.80 11.52
CA SER A 139 -2.45 -13.79 11.87
C SER A 139 -3.30 -13.30 10.70
N ALA A 140 -4.47 -13.89 10.54
CA ALA A 140 -5.46 -13.40 9.59
C ALA A 140 -5.78 -11.93 9.85
N ALA A 141 -6.27 -11.24 8.82
CA ALA A 141 -6.81 -9.90 8.98
C ALA A 141 -7.99 -9.93 9.97
N THR A 142 -8.16 -8.83 10.69
CA THR A 142 -9.30 -8.66 11.60
C THR A 142 -10.59 -8.41 10.82
N TYR A 143 -11.72 -8.74 11.44
CA TYR A 143 -13.05 -8.53 10.85
C TYR A 143 -13.36 -7.04 10.70
N ASP A 144 -14.00 -6.67 9.59
CA ASP A 144 -14.34 -5.28 9.28
C ASP A 144 -15.25 -4.65 10.34
N GLN A 145 -16.28 -5.38 10.80
CA GLN A 145 -17.21 -4.91 11.81
C GLN A 145 -16.52 -4.64 13.15
N LEU A 146 -15.53 -5.45 13.51
CA LEU A 146 -14.73 -5.25 14.71
C LEU A 146 -13.99 -3.92 14.67
N TRP A 147 -13.30 -3.65 13.55
CA TRP A 147 -12.59 -2.39 13.39
C TRP A 147 -13.51 -1.20 13.28
N PHE A 148 -14.61 -1.32 12.53
CA PHE A 148 -15.63 -0.29 12.41
C PHE A 148 -16.13 0.15 13.81
N SER A 149 -16.47 -0.81 14.65
CA SER A 149 -16.97 -0.57 16.02
C SER A 149 -15.89 -0.02 16.93
N ASN A 150 -14.67 -0.57 16.88
CA ASN A 150 -13.55 -0.13 17.74
C ASN A 150 -13.14 1.32 17.47
N PHE A 151 -13.16 1.73 16.20
CA PHE A 151 -12.87 3.11 15.81
C PHE A 151 -14.08 4.04 15.90
N ARG A 152 -15.24 3.52 16.33
CA ARG A 152 -16.49 4.28 16.49
C ARG A 152 -16.87 5.06 15.22
N LEU A 153 -16.82 4.37 14.07
CA LEU A 153 -17.10 4.98 12.78
C LEU A 153 -18.60 5.18 12.53
N GLY A 154 -19.46 4.52 13.30
CA GLY A 154 -20.91 4.57 13.17
C GLY A 154 -21.59 3.33 13.77
N ASN A 155 -22.80 3.11 13.35
CA ASN A 155 -23.53 1.85 13.56
C ASN A 155 -23.47 1.03 12.28
N TRP A 156 -22.70 -0.07 12.28
CA TRP A 156 -22.49 -0.85 11.06
C TRP A 156 -23.79 -1.14 10.30
N PRO A 157 -23.86 -0.92 8.95
CA PRO A 157 -22.76 -0.44 8.09
C PRO A 157 -22.71 1.10 7.94
N ASP A 158 -23.52 1.85 8.67
CA ASP A 158 -23.72 3.28 8.49
C ASP A 158 -22.70 4.09 9.28
N PHE A 159 -22.02 5.01 8.61
CA PHE A 159 -21.12 5.98 9.27
C PHE A 159 -21.94 7.03 10.01
N PHE A 160 -21.37 7.63 11.06
CA PHE A 160 -21.91 8.84 11.66
C PHE A 160 -21.81 9.99 10.64
N GLU A 161 -22.86 10.79 10.54
CA GLU A 161 -22.91 12.02 9.75
C GLU A 161 -22.09 13.14 10.38
#